data_178506312b9a814295f6750a72e2dc4f
#
_entry.id   178506312b9a814295f6750a72e2dc4f
#
_cell.length_a   1.000
_cell.length_b   1.000
_cell.length_c   1.000
_cell.angle_alpha   90.00
_cell.angle_beta   90.00
_cell.angle_gamma   90.00
#
_symmetry.space_group_name_H-M   'P 1'
#
loop_
_entity.id
_entity.type
_entity.pdbx_description
1 polymer ?
#
loop_
_entity_poly.entity_id
_entity_poly.type
_entity_poly.pdbx_seq_one_letter_code
_entity_poly.pdbx_strand_id
1 'polypeptide(L)'
;MSSVPVFHTIGLIGKFGESNVAGALHQIAAHLIQRQLRVLLDESTARLIPGNTLESASRAAIGEQCDLAIVMGGDGTLLNAARSLVDYEVPILGI
;
A
#
# COMPACT_ATOMS: atom_id res chain seq x y z
N MET A 1 -23.67 10.96 -14.19
CA MET A 1 -23.24 9.87 -13.31
C MET A 1 -21.84 9.43 -13.67
N SER A 2 -21.01 9.28 -12.69
CA SER A 2 -19.61 8.92 -12.94
C SER A 2 -19.46 7.43 -13.21
N SER A 3 -18.71 7.07 -14.26
CA SER A 3 -18.32 5.70 -14.53
C SER A 3 -16.92 5.40 -14.00
N VAL A 4 -16.32 6.35 -13.30
CA VAL A 4 -14.98 6.18 -12.74
C VAL A 4 -15.02 5.20 -11.57
N PRO A 5 -14.12 4.21 -11.52
CA PRO A 5 -14.05 3.32 -10.37
C PRO A 5 -13.83 4.11 -9.09
N VAL A 6 -14.52 3.73 -8.04
CA VAL A 6 -14.38 4.37 -6.74
C VAL A 6 -13.54 3.46 -5.86
N PHE A 7 -12.35 3.93 -5.49
CA PHE A 7 -11.51 3.22 -4.54
C PHE A 7 -11.88 3.67 -3.13
N HIS A 8 -11.96 2.74 -2.22
CA HIS A 8 -12.28 3.01 -0.81
C HIS A 8 -11.10 2.70 0.10
N THR A 9 -10.37 1.63 -0.20
CA THR A 9 -9.30 1.15 0.65
C THR A 9 -8.06 0.88 -0.18
N ILE A 10 -6.95 1.49 0.23
CA ILE A 10 -5.69 1.40 -0.50
C ILE A 10 -4.66 0.73 0.40
N GLY A 11 -3.99 -0.29 -0.12
CA GLY A 11 -2.87 -0.92 0.56
C GLY A 11 -1.56 -0.26 0.16
N LEU A 12 -0.67 -0.06 1.11
CA LEU A 12 0.67 0.48 0.85
C LEU A 12 1.71 -0.57 1.24
N ILE A 13 2.57 -0.90 0.29
CA ILE A 13 3.64 -1.88 0.47
C ILE A 13 4.93 -1.23 0.02
N GLY A 14 5.95 -1.28 0.86
CA GLY A 14 7.24 -0.71 0.49
C GLY A 14 8.39 -1.44 1.15
N LYS A 15 9.54 -1.39 0.50
CA LYS A 15 10.78 -1.89 1.08
C LYS A 15 11.76 -0.74 1.18
N PHE A 16 12.33 -0.54 2.36
CA PHE A 16 13.19 0.59 2.64
C PHE A 16 14.64 0.15 2.66
N GLY A 17 15.33 0.34 1.55
CA GLY A 17 16.78 0.36 1.55
C GLY A 17 17.29 1.77 1.70
N GLU A 18 16.45 2.77 1.48
CA GLU A 18 16.84 4.17 1.46
C GLU A 18 15.84 5.02 2.23
N SER A 19 16.32 6.08 2.86
CA SER A 19 15.52 6.93 3.74
C SER A 19 14.37 7.65 3.02
N ASN A 20 14.48 7.83 1.70
CA ASN A 20 13.50 8.58 0.93
C ASN A 20 12.15 7.88 0.81
N VAL A 21 12.12 6.55 0.91
CA VAL A 21 10.90 5.79 0.70
C VAL A 21 9.91 6.01 1.83
N ALA A 22 10.40 6.11 3.07
CA ALA A 22 9.53 6.38 4.22
C ALA A 22 8.81 7.72 4.07
N GLY A 23 9.54 8.77 3.68
CA GLY A 23 8.94 10.08 3.45
C GLY A 23 7.91 10.06 2.34
N ALA A 24 8.20 9.38 1.24
CA ALA A 24 7.29 9.26 0.12
C ALA A 24 6.01 8.52 0.53
N LEU A 25 6.13 7.44 1.31
CA LEU A 25 4.97 6.71 1.81
C LEU A 25 4.10 7.57 2.71
N HIS A 26 4.70 8.36 3.59
CA HIS A 26 3.95 9.29 4.44
C HIS A 26 3.19 10.31 3.62
N GLN A 27 3.80 10.87 2.58
CA GLN A 27 3.14 11.84 1.71
C GLN A 27 1.97 11.21 0.96
N ILE A 28 2.15 10.01 0.43
CA ILE A 28 1.08 9.31 -0.28
C ILE A 28 -0.05 8.99 0.69
N ALA A 29 0.26 8.46 1.87
CA ALA A 29 -0.75 8.14 2.86
C ALA A 29 -1.55 9.38 3.27
N ALA A 30 -0.88 10.50 3.53
CA ALA A 30 -1.55 11.74 3.90
C ALA A 30 -2.48 12.20 2.79
N HIS A 31 -2.03 12.12 1.54
CA HIS A 31 -2.84 12.52 0.39
C HIS A 31 -4.10 11.66 0.26
N LEU A 32 -3.95 10.34 0.44
CA LEU A 32 -5.07 9.42 0.35
C LEU A 32 -6.07 9.63 1.48
N ILE A 33 -5.57 9.86 2.69
CA ILE A 33 -6.42 10.11 3.85
C ILE A 33 -7.20 11.41 3.68
N GLN A 34 -6.59 12.45 3.12
CA GLN A 34 -7.28 13.70 2.82
C GLN A 34 -8.44 13.48 1.85
N ARG A 35 -8.34 12.48 1.00
CA ARG A 35 -9.41 12.12 0.06
C ARG A 35 -10.41 11.15 0.65
N GLN A 36 -10.34 10.93 1.96
CA GLN A 36 -11.26 10.06 2.71
C GLN A 36 -11.15 8.59 2.32
N LEU A 37 -9.96 8.18 1.89
CA LEU A 37 -9.68 6.78 1.61
C LEU A 37 -9.09 6.11 2.84
N ARG A 38 -9.46 4.86 3.07
CA ARG A 38 -8.85 4.05 4.12
C ARG A 38 -7.49 3.56 3.62
N VAL A 39 -6.47 3.68 4.44
CA VAL A 39 -5.11 3.26 4.08
C VAL A 39 -4.68 2.13 5.01
N LEU A 40 -4.26 1.02 4.41
CA LEU A 40 -3.69 -0.12 5.16
C LEU A 40 -2.22 -0.24 4.81
N LEU A 41 -1.37 -0.16 5.81
CA LEU A 41 0.07 -0.31 5.63
C LEU A 41 0.45 -1.77 5.85
N ASP A 42 1.18 -2.36 4.92
CA ASP A 42 1.66 -3.72 5.06
C ASP A 42 2.47 -3.88 6.34
N GLU A 43 2.27 -4.98 7.08
CA GLU A 43 2.91 -5.20 8.37
C GLU A 43 4.44 -5.14 8.31
N SER A 44 5.03 -5.75 7.29
CA SER A 44 6.48 -5.73 7.15
C SER A 44 6.98 -4.33 6.82
N THR A 45 6.19 -3.55 6.09
CA THR A 45 6.48 -2.15 5.81
C THR A 45 6.37 -1.31 7.08
N ALA A 46 5.34 -1.57 7.89
CA ALA A 46 5.11 -0.83 9.13
C ALA A 46 6.27 -0.98 10.12
N ARG A 47 6.88 -2.17 10.17
CA ARG A 47 8.04 -2.40 11.04
C ARG A 47 9.22 -1.54 10.68
N LEU A 48 9.30 -1.08 9.45
CA LEU A 48 10.39 -0.25 8.96
C LEU A 48 10.16 1.23 9.21
N ILE A 49 8.97 1.61 9.70
CA ILE A 49 8.61 3.00 9.98
C ILE A 49 8.17 3.10 11.45
N PRO A 50 9.12 3.12 12.39
CA PRO A 50 8.77 3.26 13.81
C PRO A 50 8.00 4.56 14.04
N GLY A 51 6.98 4.49 14.90
CA GLY A 51 6.21 5.67 15.27
C GLY A 51 5.14 6.07 14.27
N ASN A 52 4.91 5.30 13.19
CA ASN A 52 3.81 5.61 12.29
C ASN A 52 2.47 5.37 13.01
N THR A 53 1.45 6.11 12.60
CA THR A 53 0.10 5.99 13.17
C THR A 53 -0.88 5.36 12.20
N LEU A 54 -0.38 4.80 11.11
CA LEU A 54 -1.23 4.19 10.10
C LEU A 54 -1.70 2.81 10.54
N GLU A 55 -2.88 2.45 10.10
CA GLU A 55 -3.41 1.11 10.33
C GLU A 55 -2.55 0.10 9.56
N SER A 56 -2.07 -0.95 10.22
CA SER A 56 -1.30 -1.99 9.56
C SER A 56 -2.14 -3.23 9.31
N ALA A 57 -1.76 -4.00 8.31
CA ALA A 57 -2.50 -5.19 7.92
C ALA A 57 -1.56 -6.24 7.34
N SER A 58 -1.96 -7.49 7.46
CA SER A 58 -1.23 -8.57 6.80
C SER A 58 -1.39 -8.49 5.30
N ARG A 59 -0.52 -9.19 4.57
CA ARG A 59 -0.62 -9.24 3.13
C ARG A 59 -1.97 -9.83 2.69
N ALA A 60 -2.45 -10.85 3.40
CA ALA A 60 -3.75 -11.44 3.12
C ALA A 60 -4.89 -10.44 3.33
N ALA A 61 -4.83 -9.68 4.42
CA ALA A 61 -5.86 -8.66 4.67
C ALA A 61 -5.86 -7.58 3.60
N ILE A 62 -4.68 -7.17 3.14
CA ILE A 62 -4.58 -6.23 2.03
C ILE A 62 -5.24 -6.80 0.78
N GLY A 63 -4.95 -8.06 0.47
CA GLY A 63 -5.56 -8.71 -0.70
C GLY A 63 -7.08 -8.79 -0.61
N GLU A 64 -7.60 -9.05 0.58
CA GLU A 64 -9.05 -9.20 0.77
C GLU A 64 -9.81 -7.88 0.85
N GLN A 65 -9.19 -6.86 1.44
CA GLN A 65 -9.92 -5.63 1.78
C GLN A 65 -9.60 -4.44 0.89
N CYS A 66 -8.47 -4.45 0.18
CA CYS A 66 -8.06 -3.29 -0.60
C CYS A 66 -8.60 -3.34 -2.02
N ASP A 67 -8.92 -2.15 -2.53
CA ASP A 67 -9.31 -1.97 -3.92
C ASP A 67 -8.10 -1.74 -4.82
N LEU A 68 -6.99 -1.33 -4.25
CA LEU A 68 -5.74 -1.06 -4.95
C LEU A 68 -4.58 -1.24 -3.98
N ALA A 69 -3.49 -1.82 -4.45
CA ALA A 69 -2.25 -1.89 -3.68
C ALA A 69 -1.19 -1.07 -4.40
N ILE A 70 -0.61 -0.11 -3.70
CA ILE A 70 0.49 0.71 -4.20
C ILE A 70 1.79 0.14 -3.65
N VAL A 71 2.70 -0.21 -4.54
CA VAL A 71 3.97 -0.82 -4.17
C VAL A 71 5.11 0.13 -4.51
N MET A 72 5.93 0.44 -3.50
CA MET A 72 7.09 1.31 -3.64
C MET A 72 8.36 0.53 -3.35
N GLY A 73 9.32 0.63 -4.25
CA GLY A 73 10.59 -0.07 -4.11
C GLY A 73 11.10 -0.53 -5.46
N GLY A 74 12.09 -1.40 -5.45
CA GLY A 74 12.63 -1.95 -6.68
C GLY A 74 11.80 -3.09 -7.25
N ASP A 75 12.28 -3.66 -8.34
CA ASP A 75 11.59 -4.74 -9.05
C ASP A 75 11.31 -5.95 -8.16
N GLY A 76 12.22 -6.25 -7.23
CA GLY A 76 12.03 -7.37 -6.31
C GLY A 76 10.86 -7.16 -5.37
N THR A 77 10.65 -5.91 -4.93
CA THR A 77 9.52 -5.59 -4.06
C THR A 77 8.20 -5.75 -4.80
N LEU A 78 8.16 -5.28 -6.04
CA LEU A 78 6.96 -5.40 -6.89
C LEU A 78 6.64 -6.87 -7.18
N LEU A 79 7.65 -7.67 -7.52
CA LEU A 79 7.46 -9.10 -7.78
C LEU A 79 6.97 -9.84 -6.53
N ASN A 80 7.56 -9.53 -5.37
CA ASN A 80 7.14 -10.14 -4.12
C ASN A 80 5.68 -9.83 -3.81
N ALA A 81 5.29 -8.56 -3.98
CA ALA A 81 3.91 -8.15 -3.75
C ALA A 81 2.97 -8.85 -4.73
N ALA A 82 3.33 -8.89 -6.01
CA ALA A 82 2.51 -9.53 -7.01
C ALA A 82 2.28 -11.02 -6.70
N ARG A 83 3.33 -11.72 -6.29
CA ARG A 83 3.22 -13.14 -5.93
C ARG A 83 2.34 -13.37 -4.72
N SER A 84 2.47 -12.52 -3.70
CA SER A 84 1.71 -12.68 -2.47
C SER A 84 0.24 -12.29 -2.64
N LEU A 85 -0.08 -11.52 -3.66
CA LEU A 85 -1.45 -11.07 -3.94
C LEU A 85 -2.08 -11.76 -5.15
N VAL A 86 -1.41 -12.78 -5.71
CA VAL A 86 -1.86 -13.42 -6.95
C VAL A 86 -3.25 -14.05 -6.83
N ASP A 87 -3.60 -14.55 -5.65
CA ASP A 87 -4.89 -15.18 -5.42
C ASP A 87 -6.01 -14.18 -5.14
N TYR A 88 -5.68 -12.91 -5.08
CA TYR A 88 -6.63 -11.83 -4.85
C TYR A 88 -6.77 -10.99 -6.10
N GLU A 89 -7.92 -10.40 -6.30
CA GLU A 89 -8.18 -9.61 -7.49
C GLU A 89 -7.83 -8.12 -7.32
N VAL A 90 -6.91 -7.81 -6.41
CA VAL A 90 -6.53 -6.43 -6.14
C VAL A 90 -5.53 -5.95 -7.21
N PRO A 91 -5.81 -4.84 -7.90
CA PRO A 91 -4.85 -4.25 -8.83
C PRO A 91 -3.63 -3.73 -8.08
N ILE A 92 -2.47 -3.78 -8.74
CA ILE A 92 -1.21 -3.35 -8.15
C ILE A 92 -0.64 -2.21 -9.00
N LEU A 93 -0.29 -1.12 -8.34
CA LEU A 93 0.40 0.00 -8.96
C LEU A 93 1.81 0.08 -8.41
N GLY A 94 2.81 -0.09 -9.28
CA GLY A 94 4.21 0.05 -8.90
C GLY A 94 4.71 1.46 -9.13
N ILE A 95 5.46 1.97 -8.18
CA ILE A 95 6.07 3.29 -8.27
C ILE A 95 7.59 3.18 -8.17
#